data_db496a6dd74d0292d302ac8dc1850402
#
_entry.id   db496a6dd74d0292d302ac8dc1850402
#
_cell.length_a   1.000
_cell.length_b   1.000
_cell.length_c   1.000
_cell.angle_alpha   90.00
_cell.angle_beta   90.00
_cell.angle_gamma   90.00
#
_symmetry.space_group_name_H-M   'P 1'
#
loop_
_entity.id
_entity.type
_entity.pdbx_description
1 polymer ?
#
loop_
_entity_poly.entity_id
_entity_poly.type
_entity_poly.pdbx_seq_one_letter_code
_entity_poly.pdbx_strand_id
1 'polypeptide(L)'
;MSAPIFQRPDLALALSNRLLHPDALQLTSRDGLFLTGVRRIGKTTFIRRDLIPQLEKENALVIYIDLWENRGSISPAEAVLSKIRQFLAESPRLSSFKVTFPGVSLSFEPKQVGIPSGVSLANVFSEIVAKYDVNIVLIIDEIQEALKNEAGLNLLTALKAARDAVNLRPNNPKDTYLLIVGTGSHRSILTAMAARSSQPFYGTDRQDFPLLGDEYLQWQVDQMKDKSKVPSREALREGFSILGCRPKAFRQLLTHIQSYPGVEINQTFVSLCTNQARIDANEFLDPIRNCDLITRLLFTEIAKAGLGGCTNLFSSAFRAQLTKSAGLDRTISASSIQGKLGTMQKNDWIYPVSYGCYAASDPQAASIWLSEEESD
;
A
#
# COMPACT_ATOMS: atom_id res chain seq x y z
N MET A 1 10.09 3.49 -28.08
CA MET A 1 10.92 3.22 -26.87
C MET A 1 10.09 3.55 -25.65
N SER A 2 10.00 2.66 -24.66
CA SER A 2 9.33 2.97 -23.39
C SER A 2 10.10 4.06 -22.66
N ALA A 3 9.39 4.99 -22.00
CA ALA A 3 10.04 6.03 -21.22
C ALA A 3 10.91 5.39 -20.11
N PRO A 4 12.10 5.95 -19.84
CA PRO A 4 12.97 5.44 -18.79
C PRO A 4 12.27 5.51 -17.43
N ILE A 5 12.52 4.53 -16.58
CA ILE A 5 11.95 4.41 -15.24
C ILE A 5 13.10 4.49 -14.24
N PHE A 6 12.93 5.32 -13.20
CA PHE A 6 13.88 5.38 -12.09
C PHE A 6 13.82 4.07 -11.30
N GLN A 7 14.94 3.41 -11.15
CA GLN A 7 15.08 2.15 -10.43
C GLN A 7 15.57 2.38 -9.01
N ARG A 8 15.23 1.44 -8.11
CA ARG A 8 15.59 1.46 -6.68
C ARG A 8 16.21 0.11 -6.26
N PRO A 9 17.37 -0.24 -6.85
CA PRO A 9 17.98 -1.56 -6.64
C PRO A 9 18.33 -1.82 -5.18
N ASP A 10 18.83 -0.82 -4.45
CA ASP A 10 19.20 -0.97 -3.03
C ASP A 10 17.98 -1.26 -2.15
N LEU A 11 16.85 -0.61 -2.40
CA LEU A 11 15.60 -0.89 -1.70
C LEU A 11 15.08 -2.30 -2.04
N ALA A 12 15.18 -2.71 -3.32
CA ALA A 12 14.78 -4.03 -3.74
C ALA A 12 15.64 -5.11 -3.11
N LEU A 13 16.96 -4.91 -3.04
CA LEU A 13 17.89 -5.81 -2.37
C LEU A 13 17.60 -5.90 -0.87
N ALA A 14 17.41 -4.78 -0.18
CA ALA A 14 17.10 -4.75 1.25
C ALA A 14 15.80 -5.50 1.57
N LEU A 15 14.74 -5.30 0.77
CA LEU A 15 13.46 -6.00 0.95
C LEU A 15 13.56 -7.47 0.58
N SER A 16 14.30 -7.83 -0.48
CA SER A 16 14.55 -9.21 -0.85
C SER A 16 15.27 -9.96 0.27
N ASN A 17 16.35 -9.38 0.81
CA ASN A 17 17.09 -9.96 1.93
C ASN A 17 16.19 -10.14 3.16
N ARG A 18 15.39 -9.13 3.52
CA ARG A 18 14.45 -9.22 4.64
C ARG A 18 13.43 -10.34 4.47
N LEU A 19 12.95 -10.58 3.25
CA LEU A 19 11.96 -11.62 2.96
C LEU A 19 12.58 -13.00 2.88
N LEU A 20 13.71 -13.15 2.16
CA LEU A 20 14.29 -14.45 1.84
C LEU A 20 15.35 -14.89 2.86
N HIS A 21 16.06 -13.96 3.47
CA HIS A 21 17.17 -14.18 4.40
C HIS A 21 17.04 -13.33 5.67
N PRO A 22 15.89 -13.38 6.39
CA PRO A 22 15.69 -12.55 7.57
C PRO A 22 16.70 -12.88 8.67
N ASP A 23 17.22 -11.86 9.32
CA ASP A 23 17.97 -12.02 10.57
C ASP A 23 17.04 -12.39 11.74
N ALA A 24 17.62 -12.66 12.92
CA ALA A 24 16.86 -13.08 14.09
C ALA A 24 15.80 -12.06 14.57
N LEU A 25 15.99 -10.76 14.26
CA LEU A 25 15.03 -9.70 14.61
C LEU A 25 13.94 -9.52 13.55
N GLN A 26 14.17 -10.03 12.34
CA GLN A 26 13.28 -9.89 11.18
C GLN A 26 12.44 -11.14 10.90
N LEU A 27 12.49 -12.17 11.76
CA LEU A 27 11.76 -13.42 11.57
C LEU A 27 10.24 -13.23 11.43
N THR A 28 9.68 -12.14 11.95
CA THR A 28 8.28 -11.75 11.75
C THR A 28 7.93 -11.49 10.29
N SER A 29 8.91 -11.22 9.41
CA SER A 29 8.68 -11.07 7.96
C SER A 29 8.20 -12.38 7.31
N ARG A 30 8.39 -13.53 7.96
CA ARG A 30 7.81 -14.82 7.54
C ARG A 30 6.31 -14.89 7.73
N ASP A 31 5.75 -14.05 8.63
CA ASP A 31 4.31 -13.89 8.81
C ASP A 31 3.66 -12.97 7.77
N GLY A 32 4.46 -12.43 6.88
CA GLY A 32 4.08 -11.51 5.81
C GLY A 32 4.66 -10.12 5.99
N LEU A 33 4.57 -9.32 4.95
CA LEU A 33 4.99 -7.92 4.94
C LEU A 33 3.94 -7.05 4.26
N PHE A 34 3.48 -6.00 4.94
CA PHE A 34 2.60 -5.01 4.35
C PHE A 34 3.37 -3.73 4.03
N LEU A 35 3.43 -3.36 2.74
CA LEU A 35 3.99 -2.10 2.26
C LEU A 35 2.85 -1.07 2.10
N THR A 36 2.81 -0.11 3.02
CA THR A 36 1.76 0.91 3.06
C THR A 36 2.26 2.23 2.48
N GLY A 37 1.38 3.05 1.97
CA GLY A 37 1.72 4.40 1.51
C GLY A 37 0.64 4.99 0.62
N VAL A 38 0.56 6.31 0.55
CA VAL A 38 -0.43 7.01 -0.26
C VAL A 38 -0.40 6.59 -1.73
N ARG A 39 -1.48 6.85 -2.43
CA ARG A 39 -1.59 6.53 -3.86
C ARG A 39 -0.58 7.33 -4.70
N ARG A 40 -0.15 6.75 -5.82
CA ARG A 40 0.67 7.41 -6.86
C ARG A 40 2.11 7.73 -6.46
N ILE A 41 2.65 7.18 -5.34
CA ILE A 41 4.06 7.35 -4.93
C ILE A 41 5.02 6.33 -5.57
N GLY A 42 4.54 5.45 -6.45
CA GLY A 42 5.37 4.52 -7.20
C GLY A 42 5.49 3.10 -6.64
N LYS A 43 4.64 2.67 -5.66
CA LYS A 43 4.66 1.30 -5.09
C LYS A 43 4.60 0.20 -6.15
N THR A 44 3.55 0.19 -6.98
CA THR A 44 3.36 -0.81 -8.04
C THR A 44 4.51 -0.82 -9.05
N THR A 45 5.03 0.37 -9.40
CA THR A 45 6.19 0.47 -10.31
C THR A 45 7.42 -0.19 -9.71
N PHE A 46 7.75 0.10 -8.45
CA PHE A 46 8.85 -0.51 -7.73
C PHE A 46 8.69 -2.03 -7.62
N ILE A 47 7.50 -2.51 -7.25
CA ILE A 47 7.25 -3.95 -7.15
C ILE A 47 7.55 -4.64 -8.48
N ARG A 48 6.98 -4.14 -9.57
CA ARG A 48 7.08 -4.79 -10.88
C ARG A 48 8.44 -4.63 -11.55
N ARG A 49 9.18 -3.56 -11.28
CA ARG A 49 10.43 -3.21 -12.00
C ARG A 49 11.69 -3.46 -11.21
N ASP A 50 11.59 -3.50 -9.89
CA ASP A 50 12.75 -3.64 -9.01
C ASP A 50 12.62 -4.89 -8.11
N LEU A 51 11.54 -5.02 -7.33
CA LEU A 51 11.42 -6.07 -6.33
C LEU A 51 11.24 -7.46 -6.95
N ILE A 52 10.32 -7.63 -7.91
CA ILE A 52 10.07 -8.92 -8.56
C ILE A 52 11.34 -9.43 -9.25
N PRO A 53 12.02 -8.67 -10.11
CA PRO A 53 13.26 -9.12 -10.73
C PRO A 53 14.35 -9.49 -9.70
N GLN A 54 14.43 -8.77 -8.58
CA GLN A 54 15.40 -9.08 -7.52
C GLN A 54 15.06 -10.40 -6.81
N LEU A 55 13.80 -10.65 -6.47
CA LEU A 55 13.35 -11.91 -5.86
C LEU A 55 13.56 -13.10 -6.79
N GLU A 56 13.29 -12.94 -8.09
CA GLU A 56 13.51 -13.97 -9.10
C GLU A 56 15.00 -14.29 -9.30
N LYS A 57 15.86 -13.26 -9.20
CA LYS A 57 17.34 -13.43 -9.22
C LYS A 57 17.82 -14.25 -8.03
N GLU A 58 17.18 -14.12 -6.86
CA GLU A 58 17.40 -14.94 -5.65
C GLU A 58 16.68 -16.30 -5.72
N ASN A 59 16.26 -16.72 -6.91
CA ASN A 59 15.63 -18.03 -7.15
C ASN A 59 14.23 -18.20 -6.55
N ALA A 60 13.54 -17.16 -6.08
CA ALA A 60 12.17 -17.26 -5.63
C ALA A 60 11.19 -17.46 -6.80
N LEU A 61 10.07 -18.14 -6.53
CA LEU A 61 8.91 -18.16 -7.42
C LEU A 61 7.97 -17.00 -7.02
N VAL A 62 7.80 -16.03 -7.90
CA VAL A 62 7.00 -14.85 -7.59
C VAL A 62 5.65 -14.91 -8.31
N ILE A 63 4.58 -14.78 -7.54
CA ILE A 63 3.21 -14.66 -8.04
C ILE A 63 2.72 -13.25 -7.72
N TYR A 64 2.54 -12.42 -8.75
CA TYR A 64 2.06 -11.05 -8.60
C TYR A 64 0.61 -10.92 -9.02
N ILE A 65 -0.18 -10.29 -8.16
CA ILE A 65 -1.63 -10.09 -8.33
C ILE A 65 -1.95 -8.63 -8.05
N ASP A 66 -2.60 -7.96 -9.00
CA ASP A 66 -3.13 -6.61 -8.85
C ASP A 66 -4.66 -6.71 -8.75
N LEU A 67 -5.20 -6.42 -7.54
CA LEU A 67 -6.65 -6.49 -7.32
C LEU A 67 -7.42 -5.31 -7.95
N TRP A 68 -6.71 -4.29 -8.42
CA TRP A 68 -7.32 -3.18 -9.15
C TRP A 68 -7.52 -3.47 -10.64
N GLU A 69 -6.67 -4.32 -11.22
CA GLU A 69 -6.70 -4.64 -12.67
C GLU A 69 -8.07 -5.16 -13.11
N ASN A 70 -8.73 -5.95 -12.25
CA ASN A 70 -10.02 -6.59 -12.55
C ASN A 70 -11.18 -6.03 -11.71
N ARG A 71 -11.04 -4.81 -11.18
CA ARG A 71 -12.05 -4.20 -10.31
C ARG A 71 -13.40 -4.08 -11.01
N GLY A 72 -14.42 -4.73 -10.43
CA GLY A 72 -15.80 -4.71 -10.93
C GLY A 72 -16.14 -5.79 -11.96
N SER A 73 -15.18 -6.52 -12.52
CA SER A 73 -15.44 -7.60 -13.49
C SER A 73 -15.45 -8.99 -12.86
N ILE A 74 -14.56 -9.25 -11.90
CA ILE A 74 -14.53 -10.50 -11.14
C ILE A 74 -14.32 -10.22 -9.65
N SER A 75 -14.66 -11.18 -8.79
CA SER A 75 -14.42 -11.02 -7.35
C SER A 75 -12.92 -11.02 -7.05
N PRO A 76 -12.47 -10.30 -5.99
CA PRO A 76 -11.07 -10.35 -5.55
C PRO A 76 -10.56 -11.78 -5.31
N ALA A 77 -11.42 -12.66 -4.76
CA ALA A 77 -11.09 -14.05 -4.54
C ALA A 77 -10.79 -14.77 -5.85
N GLU A 78 -11.64 -14.61 -6.86
CA GLU A 78 -11.41 -15.25 -8.16
C GLU A 78 -10.22 -14.63 -8.91
N ALA A 79 -9.96 -13.34 -8.76
CA ALA A 79 -8.78 -12.70 -9.33
C ALA A 79 -7.49 -13.35 -8.79
N VAL A 80 -7.40 -13.56 -7.48
CA VAL A 80 -6.25 -14.23 -6.84
C VAL A 80 -6.14 -15.68 -7.30
N LEU A 81 -7.22 -16.46 -7.21
CA LEU A 81 -7.21 -17.87 -7.60
C LEU A 81 -6.90 -18.07 -9.09
N SER A 82 -7.45 -17.23 -9.96
CA SER A 82 -7.17 -17.25 -11.39
C SER A 82 -5.68 -17.01 -11.69
N LYS A 83 -5.06 -16.02 -11.04
CA LYS A 83 -3.62 -15.75 -11.20
C LYS A 83 -2.74 -16.88 -10.66
N ILE A 84 -3.09 -17.47 -9.53
CA ILE A 84 -2.38 -18.65 -9.01
C ILE A 84 -2.51 -19.82 -10.01
N ARG A 85 -3.69 -20.11 -10.50
CA ARG A 85 -3.93 -21.18 -11.50
C ARG A 85 -3.17 -20.93 -12.80
N GLN A 86 -3.18 -19.69 -13.27
CA GLN A 86 -2.43 -19.27 -14.46
C GLN A 86 -0.93 -19.51 -14.26
N PHE A 87 -0.38 -19.06 -13.12
CA PHE A 87 1.03 -19.26 -12.79
C PHE A 87 1.41 -20.74 -12.75
N LEU A 88 0.56 -21.58 -12.14
CA LEU A 88 0.79 -23.04 -12.09
C LEU A 88 0.76 -23.71 -13.47
N ALA A 89 -0.08 -23.21 -14.39
CA ALA A 89 -0.20 -23.73 -15.74
C ALA A 89 0.94 -23.28 -16.67
N GLU A 90 1.38 -22.04 -16.54
CA GLU A 90 2.27 -21.37 -17.49
C GLU A 90 3.73 -21.34 -17.04
N SER A 91 4.04 -21.58 -15.77
CA SER A 91 5.41 -21.52 -15.25
C SER A 91 6.29 -22.61 -15.85
N PRO A 92 7.35 -22.27 -16.62
CA PRO A 92 8.26 -23.26 -17.18
C PRO A 92 8.94 -24.12 -16.11
N ARG A 93 9.16 -23.55 -14.91
CA ARG A 93 9.77 -24.23 -13.76
C ARG A 93 8.83 -25.28 -13.16
N LEU A 94 7.52 -25.16 -13.38
CA LEU A 94 6.49 -26.07 -12.86
C LEU A 94 5.87 -26.98 -13.95
N SER A 95 6.41 -26.99 -15.16
CA SER A 95 5.86 -27.76 -16.30
C SER A 95 5.75 -29.26 -16.05
N SER A 96 6.55 -29.82 -15.11
CA SER A 96 6.48 -31.22 -14.69
C SER A 96 5.77 -31.41 -13.33
N PHE A 97 5.06 -30.39 -12.85
CA PHE A 97 4.41 -30.43 -11.54
C PHE A 97 3.19 -31.32 -11.55
N LYS A 98 3.25 -32.39 -10.77
CA LYS A 98 2.13 -33.28 -10.47
C LYS A 98 2.04 -33.40 -8.96
N VAL A 99 0.91 -33.09 -8.37
CA VAL A 99 0.69 -33.32 -6.94
C VAL A 99 0.44 -34.80 -6.71
N THR A 100 1.23 -35.40 -5.85
CA THR A 100 1.09 -36.78 -5.42
C THR A 100 0.61 -36.76 -3.96
N PHE A 101 -0.59 -37.24 -3.71
CA PHE A 101 -1.06 -37.46 -2.33
C PHE A 101 -0.59 -38.82 -1.83
N PRO A 102 -0.28 -38.98 -0.53
CA PRO A 102 -0.02 -40.29 0.04
C PRO A 102 -1.17 -41.25 -0.21
N GLY A 103 -0.95 -42.27 -1.03
CA GLY A 103 -1.93 -43.29 -1.40
C GLY A 103 -2.75 -43.06 -2.67
N VAL A 104 -2.63 -41.91 -3.32
CA VAL A 104 -3.34 -41.62 -4.58
C VAL A 104 -2.47 -40.75 -5.49
N SER A 105 -2.02 -41.26 -6.61
CA SER A 105 -1.37 -40.45 -7.66
C SER A 105 -2.45 -39.75 -8.51
N LEU A 106 -2.90 -38.59 -8.07
CA LEU A 106 -3.77 -37.72 -8.85
C LEU A 106 -2.90 -36.64 -9.52
N SER A 107 -2.85 -36.66 -10.85
CA SER A 107 -2.47 -35.48 -11.60
C SER A 107 -3.61 -34.45 -11.44
N PHE A 108 -3.40 -33.35 -10.72
CA PHE A 108 -4.44 -32.34 -10.65
C PHE A 108 -4.29 -31.33 -11.80
N GLU A 109 -5.42 -30.86 -12.28
CA GLU A 109 -5.43 -29.74 -13.21
C GLU A 109 -5.36 -28.42 -12.41
N PRO A 110 -4.62 -27.38 -12.87
CA PRO A 110 -4.60 -26.08 -12.22
C PRO A 110 -5.98 -25.50 -11.91
N LYS A 111 -6.99 -25.82 -12.72
CA LYS A 111 -8.38 -25.43 -12.52
C LYS A 111 -8.99 -25.92 -11.20
N GLN A 112 -8.47 -26.99 -10.63
CA GLN A 112 -8.98 -27.61 -9.39
C GLN A 112 -8.41 -26.95 -8.12
N VAL A 113 -7.48 -26.03 -8.25
CA VAL A 113 -6.86 -25.35 -7.11
C VAL A 113 -7.81 -24.35 -6.47
N GLY A 114 -8.01 -24.48 -5.16
CA GLY A 114 -8.80 -23.54 -4.36
C GLY A 114 -10.31 -23.62 -4.57
N ILE A 115 -10.84 -24.70 -5.15
CA ILE A 115 -12.28 -24.98 -5.18
C ILE A 115 -12.68 -26.01 -4.10
N PRO A 116 -13.93 -26.02 -3.62
CA PRO A 116 -14.36 -26.89 -2.52
C PRO A 116 -14.12 -28.39 -2.73
N SER A 117 -14.25 -28.87 -3.95
CA SER A 117 -14.02 -30.27 -4.35
C SER A 117 -12.62 -30.54 -4.93
N GLY A 118 -11.74 -29.56 -4.91
CA GLY A 118 -10.43 -29.62 -5.53
C GLY A 118 -9.28 -29.70 -4.54
N VAL A 119 -8.12 -29.19 -4.95
CA VAL A 119 -6.89 -29.19 -4.15
C VAL A 119 -6.76 -27.89 -3.38
N SER A 120 -6.49 -27.96 -2.09
CA SER A 120 -6.31 -26.78 -1.26
C SER A 120 -5.02 -26.00 -1.62
N LEU A 121 -5.04 -24.68 -1.41
CA LEU A 121 -3.84 -23.84 -1.59
C LEU A 121 -2.69 -24.32 -0.71
N ALA A 122 -2.97 -24.77 0.51
CA ALA A 122 -1.97 -25.30 1.43
C ALA A 122 -1.24 -26.51 0.82
N ASN A 123 -1.97 -27.48 0.27
CA ASN A 123 -1.38 -28.66 -0.33
C ASN A 123 -0.53 -28.31 -1.55
N VAL A 124 -1.04 -27.44 -2.44
CA VAL A 124 -0.32 -27.03 -3.65
C VAL A 124 0.99 -26.35 -3.31
N PHE A 125 0.96 -25.34 -2.43
CA PHE A 125 2.18 -24.62 -2.07
C PHE A 125 3.16 -25.47 -1.28
N SER A 126 2.69 -26.35 -0.39
CA SER A 126 3.56 -27.29 0.34
C SER A 126 4.31 -28.23 -0.60
N GLU A 127 3.62 -28.78 -1.60
CA GLU A 127 4.22 -29.65 -2.61
C GLU A 127 5.24 -28.91 -3.49
N ILE A 128 4.93 -27.68 -3.93
CA ILE A 128 5.87 -26.89 -4.73
C ILE A 128 7.14 -26.62 -3.94
N VAL A 129 6.99 -26.09 -2.72
CA VAL A 129 8.15 -25.76 -1.87
C VAL A 129 8.98 -27.00 -1.55
N ALA A 130 8.34 -28.12 -1.23
CA ALA A 130 9.04 -29.37 -0.92
C ALA A 130 9.75 -29.96 -2.14
N LYS A 131 9.11 -29.93 -3.33
CA LYS A 131 9.65 -30.57 -4.54
C LYS A 131 10.74 -29.76 -5.22
N TYR A 132 10.59 -28.43 -5.28
CA TYR A 132 11.50 -27.56 -6.01
C TYR A 132 12.49 -26.82 -5.12
N ASP A 133 12.32 -26.90 -3.80
CA ASP A 133 13.23 -26.32 -2.83
C ASP A 133 13.43 -24.82 -3.02
N VAL A 134 12.33 -24.11 -3.19
CA VAL A 134 12.28 -22.68 -3.51
C VAL A 134 11.33 -21.92 -2.60
N ASN A 135 11.64 -20.68 -2.34
CA ASN A 135 10.70 -19.76 -1.74
C ASN A 135 9.61 -19.39 -2.75
N ILE A 136 8.37 -19.29 -2.28
CA ILE A 136 7.26 -18.72 -3.03
C ILE A 136 6.94 -17.36 -2.43
N VAL A 137 6.94 -16.30 -3.24
CA VAL A 137 6.55 -14.95 -2.83
C VAL A 137 5.25 -14.58 -3.53
N LEU A 138 4.17 -14.53 -2.78
CA LEU A 138 2.87 -14.09 -3.26
C LEU A 138 2.71 -12.60 -2.96
N ILE A 139 2.72 -11.77 -3.99
CA ILE A 139 2.55 -10.31 -3.88
C ILE A 139 1.14 -9.95 -4.30
N ILE A 140 0.37 -9.35 -3.38
CA ILE A 140 -1.01 -8.91 -3.62
C ILE A 140 -1.05 -7.38 -3.52
N ASP A 141 -1.11 -6.72 -4.66
CA ASP A 141 -1.23 -5.26 -4.74
C ASP A 141 -2.67 -4.84 -4.48
N GLU A 142 -2.83 -3.78 -3.66
CA GLU A 142 -4.12 -3.28 -3.14
C GLU A 142 -4.91 -4.38 -2.39
N ILE A 143 -4.23 -5.13 -1.51
CA ILE A 143 -4.78 -6.31 -0.78
C ILE A 143 -6.08 -5.99 -0.01
N GLN A 144 -6.29 -4.74 0.41
CA GLN A 144 -7.51 -4.33 1.10
C GLN A 144 -8.78 -4.48 0.22
N GLU A 145 -8.65 -4.56 -1.09
CA GLU A 145 -9.79 -4.82 -1.97
C GLU A 145 -10.43 -6.18 -1.67
N ALA A 146 -9.64 -7.15 -1.19
CA ALA A 146 -10.16 -8.46 -0.79
C ALA A 146 -11.07 -8.39 0.43
N LEU A 147 -10.97 -7.36 1.29
CA LEU A 147 -11.82 -7.22 2.47
C LEU A 147 -13.21 -6.64 2.17
N LYS A 148 -13.50 -6.28 0.94
CA LYS A 148 -14.79 -5.67 0.58
C LYS A 148 -15.96 -6.65 0.57
N ASN A 149 -15.68 -7.96 0.55
CA ASN A 149 -16.70 -9.01 0.59
C ASN A 149 -16.21 -10.25 1.34
N GLU A 150 -17.15 -11.10 1.72
CA GLU A 150 -16.90 -12.32 2.48
C GLU A 150 -16.01 -13.32 1.72
N ALA A 151 -16.19 -13.46 0.42
CA ALA A 151 -15.37 -14.36 -0.40
C ALA A 151 -13.90 -13.97 -0.39
N GLY A 152 -13.59 -12.67 -0.43
CA GLY A 152 -12.23 -12.15 -0.31
C GLY A 152 -11.64 -12.38 1.09
N LEU A 153 -12.41 -12.17 2.16
CA LEU A 153 -11.97 -12.46 3.52
C LEU A 153 -11.67 -13.95 3.71
N ASN A 154 -12.53 -14.83 3.20
CA ASN A 154 -12.34 -16.27 3.24
C ASN A 154 -11.09 -16.70 2.48
N LEU A 155 -10.81 -16.06 1.33
CA LEU A 155 -9.58 -16.30 0.58
C LEU A 155 -8.33 -15.87 1.39
N LEU A 156 -8.33 -14.69 2.00
CA LEU A 156 -7.20 -14.23 2.82
C LEU A 156 -6.95 -15.19 3.99
N THR A 157 -8.01 -15.73 4.59
CA THR A 157 -7.92 -16.76 5.64
C THR A 157 -7.32 -18.06 5.09
N ALA A 158 -7.72 -18.49 3.89
CA ALA A 158 -7.14 -19.66 3.23
C ALA A 158 -5.67 -19.47 2.85
N LEU A 159 -5.29 -18.27 2.42
CA LEU A 159 -3.87 -17.91 2.14
C LEU A 159 -3.03 -17.92 3.42
N LYS A 160 -3.56 -17.39 4.53
CA LYS A 160 -2.90 -17.50 5.84
C LYS A 160 -2.69 -18.97 6.23
N ALA A 161 -3.74 -19.78 6.14
CA ALA A 161 -3.66 -21.20 6.46
C ALA A 161 -2.65 -21.93 5.58
N ALA A 162 -2.58 -21.59 4.30
CA ALA A 162 -1.60 -22.12 3.36
C ALA A 162 -0.16 -21.72 3.75
N ARG A 163 0.05 -20.44 4.11
CA ARG A 163 1.34 -19.96 4.60
C ARG A 163 1.76 -20.71 5.85
N ASP A 164 0.88 -20.83 6.82
CA ASP A 164 1.18 -21.49 8.09
C ASP A 164 1.50 -22.97 7.87
N ALA A 165 0.75 -23.68 7.03
CA ALA A 165 1.01 -25.07 6.68
C ALA A 165 2.39 -25.26 6.02
N VAL A 166 2.80 -24.35 5.14
CA VAL A 166 4.13 -24.39 4.50
C VAL A 166 5.23 -24.03 5.49
N ASN A 167 5.05 -22.94 6.25
CA ASN A 167 6.13 -22.36 7.05
C ASN A 167 6.37 -23.10 8.37
N LEU A 168 5.35 -23.78 8.92
CA LEU A 168 5.44 -24.55 10.17
C LEU A 168 5.69 -26.06 9.94
N ARG A 169 6.00 -26.49 8.72
CA ARG A 169 6.25 -27.90 8.42
C ARG A 169 7.46 -28.41 9.22
N PRO A 170 7.41 -29.66 9.76
CA PRO A 170 8.46 -30.19 10.64
C PRO A 170 9.84 -30.32 10.00
N ASN A 171 9.89 -30.61 8.69
CA ASN A 171 11.12 -30.78 7.93
C ASN A 171 11.24 -29.67 6.88
N ASN A 172 12.09 -28.69 7.16
CA ASN A 172 12.42 -27.61 6.23
C ASN A 172 13.95 -27.45 6.10
N PRO A 173 14.66 -28.44 5.54
CA PRO A 173 16.13 -28.50 5.57
C PRO A 173 16.81 -27.34 4.81
N LYS A 174 16.08 -26.67 3.91
CA LYS A 174 16.62 -25.59 3.09
C LYS A 174 15.98 -24.23 3.39
N ASP A 175 15.27 -24.11 4.51
CA ASP A 175 14.66 -22.86 4.95
C ASP A 175 13.84 -22.16 3.85
N THR A 176 12.96 -22.91 3.19
CA THR A 176 12.11 -22.42 2.12
C THR A 176 10.68 -22.19 2.61
N TYR A 177 10.05 -21.12 2.18
CA TYR A 177 8.81 -20.58 2.76
C TYR A 177 7.82 -20.11 1.70
N LEU A 178 6.55 -20.02 2.11
CA LEU A 178 5.53 -19.22 1.43
C LEU A 178 5.45 -17.85 2.11
N LEU A 179 5.85 -16.81 1.40
CA LEU A 179 5.88 -15.44 1.88
C LEU A 179 4.77 -14.63 1.23
N ILE A 180 4.00 -13.88 2.03
CA ILE A 180 2.89 -13.06 1.53
C ILE A 180 3.25 -11.59 1.71
N VAL A 181 3.32 -10.86 0.61
CA VAL A 181 3.54 -9.42 0.58
C VAL A 181 2.25 -8.74 0.14
N GLY A 182 1.65 -7.98 1.04
CA GLY A 182 0.49 -7.14 0.74
C GLY A 182 0.91 -5.71 0.50
N THR A 183 0.35 -5.05 -0.50
CA THR A 183 0.50 -3.60 -0.62
C THR A 183 -0.84 -2.93 -0.62
N GLY A 184 -0.87 -1.65 -0.27
CA GLY A 184 -2.10 -0.88 -0.33
C GLY A 184 -1.91 0.59 -0.02
N SER A 185 -2.91 1.34 -0.47
CA SER A 185 -2.99 2.78 -0.24
C SER A 185 -3.83 3.13 0.99
N HIS A 186 -4.69 2.23 1.45
CA HIS A 186 -5.58 2.44 2.59
C HIS A 186 -4.89 2.03 3.90
N ARG A 187 -4.15 2.97 4.50
CA ARG A 187 -3.38 2.74 5.73
C ARG A 187 -4.22 2.23 6.90
N SER A 188 -5.44 2.77 7.08
CA SER A 188 -6.36 2.37 8.14
C SER A 188 -6.70 0.88 8.07
N ILE A 189 -7.00 0.37 6.88
CA ILE A 189 -7.41 -1.01 6.65
C ILE A 189 -6.22 -1.96 6.87
N LEU A 190 -5.05 -1.64 6.27
CA LEU A 190 -3.85 -2.46 6.44
C LEU A 190 -3.37 -2.50 7.88
N THR A 191 -3.48 -1.36 8.61
CA THR A 191 -3.22 -1.32 10.04
C THR A 191 -4.17 -2.24 10.80
N ALA A 192 -5.47 -2.22 10.50
CA ALA A 192 -6.45 -3.08 11.15
C ALA A 192 -6.20 -4.56 10.83
N MET A 193 -5.82 -4.90 9.60
CA MET A 193 -5.47 -6.28 9.21
C MET A 193 -4.30 -6.84 10.01
N ALA A 194 -3.29 -6.04 10.28
CA ALA A 194 -2.10 -6.45 11.02
C ALA A 194 -2.27 -6.39 12.55
N ALA A 195 -3.13 -5.49 13.06
CA ALA A 195 -3.24 -5.22 14.49
C ALA A 195 -4.39 -5.95 15.21
N ARG A 196 -5.43 -6.38 14.49
CA ARG A 196 -6.61 -7.02 15.11
C ARG A 196 -6.49 -8.53 15.08
N SER A 197 -6.58 -9.19 16.24
CA SER A 197 -6.48 -10.66 16.38
C SER A 197 -7.54 -11.44 15.59
N SER A 198 -8.67 -10.81 15.26
CA SER A 198 -9.71 -11.39 14.40
C SER A 198 -9.41 -11.37 12.92
N GLN A 199 -8.32 -10.71 12.50
CA GLN A 199 -7.94 -10.59 11.10
C GLN A 199 -6.94 -11.69 10.67
N PRO A 200 -7.00 -12.15 9.40
CA PRO A 200 -6.15 -13.24 8.93
C PRO A 200 -4.64 -12.98 9.07
N PHE A 201 -4.22 -11.73 8.97
CA PHE A 201 -2.81 -11.34 9.00
C PHE A 201 -2.41 -10.60 10.28
N TYR A 202 -3.05 -10.95 11.40
CA TYR A 202 -2.63 -10.45 12.70
C TYR A 202 -1.15 -10.75 12.96
N GLY A 203 -0.41 -9.75 13.42
CA GLY A 203 1.03 -9.85 13.68
C GLY A 203 1.92 -9.63 12.45
N THR A 204 1.35 -9.52 11.25
CA THR A 204 2.12 -9.22 10.04
C THR A 204 2.85 -7.89 10.16
N ASP A 205 4.10 -7.89 9.73
CA ASP A 205 4.96 -6.73 9.74
C ASP A 205 4.47 -5.64 8.78
N ARG A 206 4.59 -4.38 9.18
CA ARG A 206 4.17 -3.23 8.37
C ARG A 206 5.33 -2.28 8.16
N GLN A 207 5.48 -1.82 6.94
CA GLN A 207 6.46 -0.82 6.58
C GLN A 207 5.83 0.24 5.69
N ASP A 208 6.06 1.51 6.00
CA ASP A 208 5.75 2.59 5.07
C ASP A 208 6.70 2.52 3.88
N PHE A 209 6.12 2.60 2.67
CA PHE A 209 6.91 2.62 1.44
C PHE A 209 7.74 3.90 1.39
N PRO A 210 9.08 3.79 1.30
CA PRO A 210 9.96 4.96 1.33
C PRO A 210 9.71 5.86 0.13
N LEU A 211 9.51 7.15 0.40
CA LEU A 211 9.34 8.15 -0.65
C LEU A 211 10.60 8.29 -1.50
N LEU A 212 10.42 8.78 -2.72
CA LEU A 212 11.53 9.17 -3.60
C LEU A 212 12.17 10.46 -3.07
N GLY A 213 13.48 10.54 -3.15
CA GLY A 213 14.29 11.67 -2.66
C GLY A 213 15.07 12.38 -3.76
N ASP A 214 16.16 13.04 -3.36
CA ASP A 214 17.02 13.86 -4.22
C ASP A 214 17.59 13.12 -5.43
N GLU A 215 17.91 11.83 -5.28
CA GLU A 215 18.41 11.01 -6.38
C GLU A 215 17.40 10.93 -7.54
N TYR A 216 16.12 10.80 -7.19
CA TYR A 216 15.04 10.83 -8.18
C TYR A 216 14.91 12.20 -8.84
N LEU A 217 15.02 13.29 -8.06
CA LEU A 217 14.97 14.65 -8.61
C LEU A 217 16.11 14.87 -9.60
N GLN A 218 17.34 14.50 -9.22
CA GLN A 218 18.49 14.60 -10.11
C GLN A 218 18.31 13.76 -11.37
N TRP A 219 17.86 12.52 -11.23
CA TRP A 219 17.58 11.64 -12.36
C TRP A 219 16.56 12.25 -13.33
N GLN A 220 15.50 12.92 -12.83
CA GLN A 220 14.53 13.61 -13.68
C GLN A 220 15.15 14.80 -14.41
N VAL A 221 15.99 15.58 -13.73
CA VAL A 221 16.75 16.67 -14.35
C VAL A 221 17.65 16.15 -15.47
N ASP A 222 18.30 15.01 -15.26
CA ASP A 222 19.17 14.41 -16.28
C ASP A 222 18.42 14.01 -17.56
N GLN A 223 17.13 13.69 -17.45
CA GLN A 223 16.26 13.37 -18.58
C GLN A 223 15.77 14.63 -19.34
N MET A 224 15.88 15.83 -18.74
CA MET A 224 15.42 17.07 -19.39
C MET A 224 16.34 17.45 -20.55
N LYS A 225 15.75 17.78 -21.70
CA LYS A 225 16.49 18.15 -22.90
C LYS A 225 17.07 19.56 -22.81
N ASP A 226 16.26 20.51 -22.36
CA ASP A 226 16.66 21.91 -22.20
C ASP A 226 17.10 22.19 -20.77
N LYS A 227 18.41 22.22 -20.56
CA LYS A 227 19.01 22.49 -19.26
C LYS A 227 18.87 23.93 -18.77
N SER A 228 18.60 24.87 -19.67
CA SER A 228 18.38 26.28 -19.31
C SER A 228 17.05 26.51 -18.61
N LYS A 229 16.11 25.55 -18.71
CA LYS A 229 14.78 25.57 -18.14
C LYS A 229 14.62 24.61 -16.95
N VAL A 230 15.72 24.22 -16.32
CA VAL A 230 15.68 23.41 -15.10
C VAL A 230 15.44 24.33 -13.90
N PRO A 231 14.38 24.08 -13.11
CA PRO A 231 14.21 24.78 -11.83
C PRO A 231 15.39 24.52 -10.87
N SER A 232 15.64 25.44 -9.95
CA SER A 232 16.66 25.25 -8.92
C SER A 232 16.40 24.00 -8.07
N ARG A 233 17.44 23.49 -7.44
CA ARG A 233 17.31 22.29 -6.59
C ARG A 233 16.31 22.50 -5.46
N GLU A 234 16.25 23.70 -4.91
CA GLU A 234 15.30 24.11 -3.87
C GLU A 234 13.87 24.09 -4.43
N ALA A 235 13.62 24.70 -5.58
CA ALA A 235 12.31 24.70 -6.23
C ALA A 235 11.85 23.28 -6.61
N LEU A 236 12.76 22.41 -7.05
CA LEU A 236 12.46 21.01 -7.35
C LEU A 236 12.04 20.25 -6.09
N ARG A 237 12.77 20.41 -4.97
CA ARG A 237 12.43 19.79 -3.69
C ARG A 237 11.09 20.29 -3.14
N GLU A 238 10.89 21.61 -3.16
CA GLU A 238 9.66 22.24 -2.73
C GLU A 238 8.48 21.75 -3.57
N GLY A 239 8.56 21.84 -4.89
CA GLY A 239 7.50 21.38 -5.79
C GLY A 239 7.20 19.89 -5.64
N PHE A 240 8.22 19.05 -5.47
CA PHE A 240 8.02 17.60 -5.26
C PHE A 240 7.35 17.30 -3.92
N SER A 241 7.74 18.01 -2.86
CA SER A 241 7.09 17.94 -1.54
C SER A 241 5.63 18.38 -1.61
N ILE A 242 5.36 19.52 -2.24
CA ILE A 242 4.00 20.05 -2.49
C ILE A 242 3.12 19.02 -3.22
N LEU A 243 3.67 18.26 -4.16
CA LEU A 243 2.97 17.18 -4.87
C LEU A 243 2.84 15.88 -4.06
N GLY A 244 3.24 15.85 -2.78
CA GLY A 244 3.22 14.65 -1.95
C GLY A 244 4.13 13.54 -2.49
N CYS A 245 5.27 13.89 -3.07
CA CYS A 245 6.24 12.99 -3.68
C CYS A 245 5.64 12.06 -4.74
N ARG A 246 4.72 12.57 -5.56
CA ARG A 246 4.03 11.83 -6.64
C ARG A 246 4.81 11.95 -7.96
N PRO A 247 5.58 10.92 -8.39
CA PRO A 247 6.53 11.05 -9.48
C PRO A 247 5.89 11.32 -10.85
N LYS A 248 4.68 10.83 -11.10
CA LYS A 248 3.97 11.06 -12.37
C LYS A 248 3.60 12.54 -12.54
N ALA A 249 2.98 13.13 -11.52
CA ALA A 249 2.59 14.54 -11.51
C ALA A 249 3.84 15.44 -11.65
N PHE A 250 4.88 15.18 -10.87
CA PHE A 250 6.13 15.90 -10.92
C PHE A 250 6.75 15.90 -12.33
N ARG A 251 6.87 14.74 -12.97
CA ARG A 251 7.39 14.62 -14.34
C ARG A 251 6.54 15.38 -15.36
N GLN A 252 5.21 15.33 -15.23
CA GLN A 252 4.31 16.07 -16.12
C GLN A 252 4.56 17.59 -16.02
N LEU A 253 4.72 18.12 -14.80
CA LEU A 253 4.97 19.53 -14.59
C LEU A 253 6.37 19.96 -15.03
N LEU A 254 7.39 19.11 -14.84
CA LEU A 254 8.71 19.36 -15.41
C LEU A 254 8.69 19.42 -16.94
N THR A 255 7.88 18.58 -17.58
CA THR A 255 7.70 18.66 -19.04
C THR A 255 6.94 19.94 -19.42
N HIS A 256 5.95 20.32 -18.64
CA HIS A 256 5.12 21.50 -18.90
C HIS A 256 5.92 22.79 -18.78
N ILE A 257 6.76 22.95 -17.74
CA ILE A 257 7.57 24.16 -17.54
C ILE A 257 8.53 24.42 -18.70
N GLN A 258 8.99 23.38 -19.40
CA GLN A 258 9.84 23.54 -20.60
C GLN A 258 9.13 24.27 -21.74
N SER A 259 7.81 24.28 -21.77
CA SER A 259 7.00 24.93 -22.79
C SER A 259 6.78 26.43 -22.55
N TYR A 260 7.09 26.93 -21.34
CA TYR A 260 6.88 28.34 -21.01
C TYR A 260 8.05 29.19 -21.46
N PRO A 261 7.84 30.19 -22.33
CA PRO A 261 8.88 31.15 -22.71
C PRO A 261 8.93 32.32 -21.72
N GLY A 262 10.16 32.78 -21.38
CA GLY A 262 10.37 34.08 -20.73
C GLY A 262 9.82 34.24 -19.31
N VAL A 263 9.58 33.16 -18.58
CA VAL A 263 9.04 33.19 -17.21
C VAL A 263 10.14 33.02 -16.15
N GLU A 264 9.87 33.49 -14.94
CA GLU A 264 10.66 33.12 -13.77
C GLU A 264 10.38 31.65 -13.43
N ILE A 265 11.35 30.78 -13.75
CA ILE A 265 11.16 29.32 -13.80
C ILE A 265 10.83 28.74 -12.42
N ASN A 266 11.55 29.17 -11.38
CA ASN A 266 11.39 28.61 -10.04
C ASN A 266 10.00 28.87 -9.47
N GLN A 267 9.58 30.14 -9.47
CA GLN A 267 8.29 30.57 -8.96
C GLN A 267 7.14 29.97 -9.78
N THR A 268 7.27 29.96 -11.11
CA THR A 268 6.25 29.38 -11.98
C THR A 268 6.12 27.88 -11.74
N PHE A 269 7.23 27.15 -11.58
CA PHE A 269 7.21 25.72 -11.31
C PHE A 269 6.53 25.39 -9.99
N VAL A 270 6.89 26.09 -8.90
CA VAL A 270 6.27 25.91 -7.58
C VAL A 270 4.77 26.23 -7.62
N SER A 271 4.38 27.29 -8.33
CA SER A 271 2.96 27.65 -8.50
C SER A 271 2.19 26.56 -9.26
N LEU A 272 2.76 25.98 -10.31
CA LEU A 272 2.17 24.85 -11.04
C LEU A 272 2.01 23.62 -10.13
N CYS A 273 3.02 23.32 -9.31
CA CYS A 273 2.96 22.23 -8.33
C CYS A 273 1.84 22.45 -7.29
N THR A 274 1.73 23.67 -6.77
CA THR A 274 0.68 24.05 -5.80
C THR A 274 -0.72 23.90 -6.41
N ASN A 275 -0.92 24.41 -7.63
CA ASN A 275 -2.20 24.26 -8.31
C ASN A 275 -2.58 22.80 -8.57
N GLN A 276 -1.60 22.00 -9.04
CA GLN A 276 -1.83 20.56 -9.25
C GLN A 276 -2.13 19.83 -7.95
N ALA A 277 -1.42 20.14 -6.88
CA ALA A 277 -1.66 19.54 -5.58
C ALA A 277 -3.08 19.84 -5.05
N ARG A 278 -3.58 21.07 -5.22
CA ARG A 278 -4.96 21.44 -4.86
C ARG A 278 -5.99 20.66 -5.68
N ILE A 279 -5.78 20.52 -6.99
CA ILE A 279 -6.65 19.72 -7.86
C ILE A 279 -6.68 18.25 -7.40
N ASP A 280 -5.51 17.68 -7.14
CA ASP A 280 -5.39 16.28 -6.70
C ASP A 280 -6.01 16.04 -5.30
N ALA A 281 -5.93 17.04 -4.42
CA ALA A 281 -6.50 16.96 -3.07
C ALA A 281 -8.04 17.02 -3.05
N ASN A 282 -8.67 17.67 -4.03
CA ASN A 282 -10.12 17.82 -4.05
C ASN A 282 -10.85 16.45 -4.06
N GLU A 283 -10.34 15.45 -4.77
CA GLU A 283 -10.92 14.09 -4.75
C GLU A 283 -11.04 13.52 -3.32
N PHE A 284 -10.08 13.86 -2.45
CA PHE A 284 -10.05 13.44 -1.06
C PHE A 284 -10.84 14.37 -0.14
N LEU A 285 -10.75 15.69 -0.36
CA LEU A 285 -11.30 16.72 0.55
C LEU A 285 -12.77 17.03 0.31
N ASP A 286 -13.28 16.95 -0.92
CA ASP A 286 -14.68 17.32 -1.21
C ASP A 286 -15.70 16.52 -0.39
N PRO A 287 -15.56 15.21 -0.17
CA PRO A 287 -16.44 14.50 0.73
C PRO A 287 -16.39 15.02 2.17
N ILE A 288 -15.21 15.46 2.65
CA ILE A 288 -15.02 16.00 4.01
C ILE A 288 -15.65 17.39 4.13
N ARG A 289 -15.48 18.26 3.13
CA ARG A 289 -16.10 19.60 3.06
C ARG A 289 -17.62 19.54 3.15
N ASN A 290 -18.22 18.47 2.60
CA ASN A 290 -19.67 18.25 2.62
C ASN A 290 -20.18 17.61 3.92
N CYS A 291 -19.31 17.33 4.89
CA CYS A 291 -19.72 16.81 6.20
C CYS A 291 -20.23 17.92 7.12
N ASP A 292 -20.88 17.49 8.22
CA ASP A 292 -21.27 18.38 9.30
C ASP A 292 -20.07 19.07 9.96
N LEU A 293 -20.30 20.21 10.59
CA LEU A 293 -19.26 21.04 11.20
C LEU A 293 -18.38 20.27 12.19
N ILE A 294 -18.97 19.41 13.03
CA ILE A 294 -18.19 18.65 14.02
C ILE A 294 -17.20 17.69 13.33
N THR A 295 -17.61 17.05 12.24
CA THR A 295 -16.73 16.15 11.46
C THR A 295 -15.58 16.95 10.83
N ARG A 296 -15.85 18.12 10.28
CA ARG A 296 -14.82 19.01 9.71
C ARG A 296 -13.82 19.48 10.76
N LEU A 297 -14.31 20.01 11.89
CA LEU A 297 -13.45 20.44 13.01
C LEU A 297 -12.61 19.29 13.57
N LEU A 298 -13.18 18.09 13.67
CA LEU A 298 -12.46 16.91 14.12
C LEU A 298 -11.35 16.52 13.13
N PHE A 299 -11.62 16.60 11.83
CA PHE A 299 -10.61 16.38 10.80
C PHE A 299 -9.51 17.44 10.85
N THR A 300 -9.85 18.72 11.06
CA THR A 300 -8.89 19.82 11.22
C THR A 300 -7.91 19.54 12.38
N GLU A 301 -8.40 19.12 13.53
CA GLU A 301 -7.55 18.80 14.69
C GLU A 301 -6.63 17.57 14.42
N ILE A 302 -7.14 16.57 13.69
CA ILE A 302 -6.33 15.42 13.28
C ILE A 302 -5.28 15.83 12.24
N ALA A 303 -5.63 16.68 11.28
CA ALA A 303 -4.72 17.22 10.27
C ALA A 303 -3.56 18.02 10.89
N LYS A 304 -3.85 18.88 11.89
CA LYS A 304 -2.85 19.66 12.65
C LYS A 304 -1.80 18.77 13.33
N ALA A 305 -2.20 17.59 13.80
CA ALA A 305 -1.28 16.67 14.47
C ALA A 305 -0.30 15.96 13.50
N GLY A 306 -0.52 16.04 12.19
CA GLY A 306 0.35 15.47 11.17
C GLY A 306 0.49 13.94 11.28
N LEU A 307 1.65 13.43 10.85
CA LEU A 307 1.93 11.98 10.83
C LEU A 307 2.04 11.35 12.23
N GLY A 308 2.36 12.14 13.26
CA GLY A 308 2.41 11.68 14.65
C GLY A 308 1.04 11.30 15.21
N GLY A 309 0.00 11.80 14.61
CA GLY A 309 -1.39 11.53 14.96
C GLY A 309 -1.91 12.33 16.15
N CYS A 310 -3.21 12.55 16.15
CA CYS A 310 -3.95 13.26 17.19
C CYS A 310 -4.40 12.28 18.28
N THR A 311 -4.08 12.61 19.53
CA THR A 311 -4.45 11.84 20.72
C THR A 311 -5.50 12.58 21.56
N ASN A 312 -5.99 11.92 22.61
CA ASN A 312 -6.90 12.52 23.60
C ASN A 312 -8.24 13.04 23.06
N LEU A 313 -8.65 12.61 21.87
CA LEU A 313 -9.90 13.01 21.21
C LEU A 313 -11.16 12.76 22.05
N PHE A 314 -11.10 11.83 23.01
CA PHE A 314 -12.19 11.49 23.91
C PHE A 314 -12.14 12.22 25.25
N SER A 315 -11.09 12.98 25.54
CA SER A 315 -10.95 13.71 26.82
C SER A 315 -12.06 14.75 26.99
N SER A 316 -12.41 15.01 28.24
CA SER A 316 -13.42 16.05 28.57
C SER A 316 -12.99 17.44 28.08
N ALA A 317 -11.68 17.73 28.18
CA ALA A 317 -11.11 19.00 27.74
C ALA A 317 -11.24 19.17 26.21
N PHE A 318 -10.86 18.16 25.43
CA PHE A 318 -10.99 18.19 23.97
C PHE A 318 -12.45 18.31 23.53
N ARG A 319 -13.36 17.54 24.14
CA ARG A 319 -14.79 17.62 23.83
C ARG A 319 -15.39 18.99 24.13
N ALA A 320 -15.00 19.61 25.25
CA ALA A 320 -15.44 20.95 25.60
C ALA A 320 -14.91 22.00 24.59
N GLN A 321 -13.64 21.91 24.18
CA GLN A 321 -13.06 22.75 23.14
C GLN A 321 -13.80 22.60 21.81
N LEU A 322 -14.01 21.37 21.35
CA LEU A 322 -14.70 21.07 20.09
C LEU A 322 -16.15 21.58 20.14
N THR A 323 -16.83 21.42 21.28
CA THR A 323 -18.19 21.95 21.49
C THR A 323 -18.24 23.46 21.35
N LYS A 324 -17.28 24.16 21.96
CA LYS A 324 -17.16 25.61 21.88
C LYS A 324 -16.92 26.09 20.44
N SER A 325 -15.97 25.42 19.75
CA SER A 325 -15.67 25.72 18.33
C SER A 325 -16.86 25.45 17.40
N ALA A 326 -17.71 24.47 17.73
CA ALA A 326 -18.92 24.17 16.98
C ALA A 326 -20.14 25.08 17.35
N GLY A 327 -20.00 25.97 18.32
CA GLY A 327 -21.09 26.84 18.76
C GLY A 327 -22.28 26.10 19.40
N LEU A 328 -22.03 24.98 20.07
CA LEU A 328 -23.06 24.12 20.66
C LEU A 328 -23.23 24.38 22.16
N ASP A 329 -24.48 24.36 22.65
CA ASP A 329 -24.80 24.55 24.07
C ASP A 329 -24.51 23.28 24.92
N ARG A 330 -24.50 22.11 24.31
CA ARG A 330 -24.29 20.84 25.01
C ARG A 330 -22.97 20.17 24.58
N THR A 331 -22.21 19.72 25.58
CA THR A 331 -20.93 19.03 25.33
C THR A 331 -21.14 17.79 24.47
N ILE A 332 -20.35 17.69 23.40
CA ILE A 332 -20.32 16.57 22.47
C ILE A 332 -19.96 15.29 23.25
N SER A 333 -20.75 14.22 23.10
CA SER A 333 -20.52 12.94 23.77
C SER A 333 -19.36 12.18 23.18
N ALA A 334 -18.70 11.34 23.98
CA ALA A 334 -17.65 10.45 23.49
C ALA A 334 -18.16 9.48 22.40
N SER A 335 -19.41 9.00 22.53
CA SER A 335 -20.04 8.15 21.53
C SER A 335 -20.24 8.85 20.17
N SER A 336 -20.57 10.15 20.18
CA SER A 336 -20.68 10.95 18.96
C SER A 336 -19.32 11.06 18.25
N ILE A 337 -18.24 11.37 18.98
CA ILE A 337 -16.88 11.39 18.43
C ILE A 337 -16.50 10.02 17.88
N GLN A 338 -16.75 8.95 18.63
CA GLN A 338 -16.48 7.57 18.19
C GLN A 338 -17.17 7.25 16.86
N GLY A 339 -18.45 7.61 16.74
CA GLY A 339 -19.22 7.40 15.50
C GLY A 339 -18.61 8.13 14.31
N LYS A 340 -18.20 9.41 14.51
CA LYS A 340 -17.57 10.21 13.46
C LYS A 340 -16.19 9.67 13.05
N LEU A 341 -15.34 9.32 14.01
CA LEU A 341 -14.06 8.67 13.74
C LEU A 341 -14.26 7.36 12.97
N GLY A 342 -15.27 6.55 13.33
CA GLY A 342 -15.62 5.33 12.62
C GLY A 342 -15.99 5.58 11.16
N THR A 343 -16.78 6.63 10.89
CA THR A 343 -17.13 7.06 9.54
C THR A 343 -15.90 7.54 8.76
N MET A 344 -15.05 8.37 9.37
CA MET A 344 -13.82 8.86 8.74
C MET A 344 -12.85 7.70 8.41
N GLN A 345 -12.72 6.72 9.30
CA GLN A 345 -11.91 5.52 9.04
C GLN A 345 -12.50 4.66 7.91
N LYS A 346 -13.82 4.46 7.88
CA LYS A 346 -14.49 3.70 6.83
C LYS A 346 -14.28 4.31 5.44
N ASN A 347 -14.24 5.64 5.37
CA ASN A 347 -13.99 6.39 4.14
C ASN A 347 -12.49 6.60 3.84
N ASP A 348 -11.59 6.06 4.67
CA ASP A 348 -10.13 6.21 4.56
C ASP A 348 -9.66 7.67 4.61
N TRP A 349 -10.37 8.55 5.34
CA TRP A 349 -9.91 9.93 5.56
C TRP A 349 -8.87 9.99 6.68
N ILE A 350 -8.97 9.09 7.66
CA ILE A 350 -8.04 8.96 8.77
C ILE A 350 -7.66 7.49 8.99
N TYR A 351 -6.52 7.25 9.61
CA TYR A 351 -6.09 5.91 10.04
C TYR A 351 -5.58 5.92 11.48
N PRO A 352 -5.71 4.80 12.24
CA PRO A 352 -5.15 4.70 13.56
C PRO A 352 -3.62 4.50 13.48
N VAL A 353 -2.87 5.41 14.10
CA VAL A 353 -1.41 5.30 14.30
C VAL A 353 -1.14 4.35 15.45
N SER A 354 -1.89 4.51 16.54
CA SER A 354 -1.91 3.65 17.73
C SER A 354 -3.30 3.71 18.38
N TYR A 355 -3.46 3.03 19.52
CA TYR A 355 -4.74 3.06 20.24
C TYR A 355 -5.13 4.49 20.64
N GLY A 356 -6.29 4.94 20.16
CA GLY A 356 -6.81 6.29 20.43
C GLY A 356 -6.05 7.44 19.76
N CYS A 357 -5.13 7.14 18.84
CA CYS A 357 -4.32 8.11 18.10
C CYS A 357 -4.61 7.98 16.60
N TYR A 358 -4.98 9.07 15.93
CA TYR A 358 -5.38 9.08 14.53
C TYR A 358 -4.63 10.12 13.71
N ALA A 359 -4.26 9.79 12.49
CA ALA A 359 -3.67 10.69 11.51
C ALA A 359 -4.48 10.70 10.20
N ALA A 360 -4.32 11.76 9.41
CA ALA A 360 -4.93 11.84 8.09
C ALA A 360 -4.31 10.82 7.13
N SER A 361 -5.14 10.14 6.33
CA SER A 361 -4.69 9.11 5.39
C SER A 361 -3.92 9.68 4.20
N ASP A 362 -4.22 10.91 3.79
CA ASP A 362 -3.42 11.68 2.83
C ASP A 362 -2.84 12.94 3.50
N PRO A 363 -1.56 12.91 3.91
CA PRO A 363 -0.91 14.06 4.57
C PRO A 363 -0.83 15.31 3.70
N GLN A 364 -0.75 15.14 2.38
CA GLN A 364 -0.74 16.23 1.42
C GLN A 364 -2.08 16.95 1.39
N ALA A 365 -3.17 16.20 1.26
CA ALA A 365 -4.51 16.77 1.30
C ALA A 365 -4.80 17.44 2.65
N ALA A 366 -4.33 16.86 3.77
CA ALA A 366 -4.43 17.46 5.09
C ALA A 366 -3.69 18.81 5.19
N SER A 367 -2.50 18.94 4.59
CA SER A 367 -1.76 20.20 4.54
C SER A 367 -2.51 21.28 3.73
N ILE A 368 -3.13 20.89 2.61
CA ILE A 368 -3.95 21.80 1.79
C ILE A 368 -5.19 22.24 2.56
N TRP A 369 -5.87 21.30 3.24
CA TRP A 369 -7.00 21.62 4.12
C TRP A 369 -6.68 22.71 5.13
N LEU A 370 -5.54 22.58 5.83
CA LEU A 370 -5.12 23.56 6.83
C LEU A 370 -4.80 24.92 6.22
N SER A 371 -4.20 24.96 5.03
CA SER A 371 -3.92 26.23 4.34
C SER A 371 -5.18 26.95 3.85
N GLU A 372 -6.26 26.23 3.57
CA GLU A 372 -7.56 26.80 3.24
C GLU A 372 -8.25 27.37 4.48
N GLU A 373 -8.24 26.63 5.61
CA GLU A 373 -8.82 27.05 6.89
C GLU A 373 -8.13 28.31 7.49
N GLU A 374 -6.83 28.53 7.19
CA GLU A 374 -6.09 29.73 7.61
C GLU A 374 -6.41 30.96 6.75
N SER A 375 -7.01 30.76 5.59
CA SER A 375 -7.30 31.81 4.61
C SER A 375 -8.74 32.34 4.70
N ASP A 376 -9.64 31.60 5.38
CA ASP A 376 -11.02 31.94 5.66
C ASP A 376 -11.15 32.60 7.05
#